data_1fe0b3e90699cd9d9be0886df0c52b62
#
_entry.id   1fe0b3e90699cd9d9be0886df0c52b62
#
_cell.length_a   1.000
_cell.length_b   1.000
_cell.length_c   1.000
_cell.angle_alpha   90.00
_cell.angle_beta   90.00
_cell.angle_gamma   90.00
#
_symmetry.space_group_name_H-M   'P 1'
#
loop_
_entity.id
_entity.type
_entity.pdbx_description
1 polymer ?
#
loop_
_entity_poly.entity_id
_entity_poly.type
_entity_poly.pdbx_seq_one_letter_code
_entity_poly.pdbx_strand_id
1 'polypeptide(L)'
;MTEIFICKTEEVIEGGKGIRFPVSVAGDEATGFVVRFDGQAHAYLNRCAHVPIELDWAQGEFFEGSGLYIMCSTHGAIYVPETGYCTGGPCRGAKLRKINIQEKENAIFWMPDDYIQMPIEKNIDSSEKNLE
;
A
#
# COMPACT_ATOMS: atom_id res chain seq x y z
N MET A 1 -7.27 -3.74 -19.84
CA MET A 1 -7.21 -3.46 -18.39
C MET A 1 -6.18 -2.39 -18.12
N THR A 2 -6.50 -1.52 -17.22
CA THR A 2 -5.61 -0.42 -16.87
C THR A 2 -4.56 -0.89 -15.88
N GLU A 3 -3.30 -0.70 -16.26
CA GLU A 3 -2.18 -0.97 -15.36
C GLU A 3 -1.47 0.34 -15.09
N ILE A 4 -1.24 0.62 -13.82
CA ILE A 4 -0.65 1.90 -13.42
C ILE A 4 0.70 1.62 -12.79
N PHE A 5 1.74 2.24 -13.33
CA PHE A 5 3.11 2.04 -12.86
C PHE A 5 3.27 2.52 -11.42
N ILE A 6 3.89 1.69 -10.58
CA ILE A 6 4.22 2.06 -9.22
C ILE A 6 5.70 2.40 -9.12
N CYS A 7 6.56 1.45 -9.51
CA CYS A 7 8.00 1.57 -9.31
C CYS A 7 8.71 0.47 -10.08
N LYS A 8 10.03 0.56 -10.08
CA LYS A 8 10.86 -0.51 -10.64
C LYS A 8 10.94 -1.65 -9.64
N THR A 9 11.08 -2.87 -10.15
CA THR A 9 11.21 -4.07 -9.34
C THR A 9 12.31 -3.93 -8.28
N GLU A 10 13.45 -3.36 -8.67
CA GLU A 10 14.59 -3.27 -7.78
C GLU A 10 14.40 -2.29 -6.63
N GLU A 11 13.40 -1.42 -6.71
CA GLU A 11 13.14 -0.44 -5.64
C GLU A 11 12.45 -1.06 -4.43
N VAL A 12 11.85 -2.24 -4.59
CA VAL A 12 11.13 -2.91 -3.51
C VAL A 12 12.00 -4.03 -2.97
N ILE A 13 12.64 -3.78 -1.83
CA ILE A 13 13.67 -4.63 -1.26
C ILE A 13 13.06 -5.63 -0.29
N GLU A 14 13.56 -6.87 -0.35
CA GLU A 14 13.08 -7.95 0.52
C GLU A 14 13.14 -7.53 1.99
N GLY A 15 11.98 -7.54 2.66
CA GLY A 15 11.89 -7.18 4.07
C GLY A 15 12.25 -5.73 4.38
N GLY A 16 12.41 -4.91 3.34
CA GLY A 16 12.85 -3.53 3.49
C GLY A 16 11.72 -2.54 3.37
N LYS A 17 12.08 -1.31 3.03
CA LYS A 17 11.09 -0.25 2.91
C LYS A 17 10.11 -0.53 1.79
N GLY A 18 8.84 -0.25 2.05
CA GLY A 18 7.81 -0.32 1.05
C GLY A 18 7.74 0.96 0.23
N ILE A 19 7.09 0.85 -0.91
CA ILE A 19 6.87 2.00 -1.80
C ILE A 19 5.41 2.38 -1.70
N ARG A 20 5.13 3.64 -1.38
CA ARG A 20 3.78 4.17 -1.28
C ARG A 20 3.35 4.69 -2.65
N PHE A 21 2.08 4.58 -2.94
CA PHE A 21 1.54 5.13 -4.19
C PHE A 21 0.12 5.62 -3.97
N PRO A 22 -0.31 6.67 -4.71
CA PRO A 22 -1.63 7.26 -4.48
C PRO A 22 -2.74 6.43 -5.10
N VAL A 23 -3.86 6.37 -4.38
CA VAL A 23 -5.08 5.74 -4.87
C VAL A 23 -6.25 6.57 -4.37
N SER A 24 -7.48 6.15 -4.67
CA SER A 24 -8.67 6.74 -4.08
C SER A 24 -9.62 5.63 -3.65
N VAL A 25 -10.40 5.91 -2.61
CA VAL A 25 -11.38 4.97 -2.08
C VAL A 25 -12.65 5.76 -1.80
N ALA A 26 -13.74 5.38 -2.47
CA ALA A 26 -15.05 6.01 -2.29
C ALA A 26 -14.99 7.53 -2.43
N GLY A 27 -14.18 8.02 -3.39
CA GLY A 27 -14.06 9.44 -3.65
C GLY A 27 -13.08 10.18 -2.77
N ASP A 28 -12.40 9.49 -1.86
CA ASP A 28 -11.42 10.11 -0.96
C ASP A 28 -10.02 9.68 -1.33
N GLU A 29 -9.08 10.60 -1.15
CA GLU A 29 -7.67 10.28 -1.36
C GLU A 29 -7.20 9.24 -0.35
N ALA A 30 -6.39 8.30 -0.82
CA ALA A 30 -5.83 7.27 0.03
C ALA A 30 -4.47 6.87 -0.52
N THR A 31 -3.80 5.97 0.18
CA THR A 31 -2.48 5.53 -0.19
C THR A 31 -2.45 4.00 -0.22
N GLY A 32 -1.82 3.44 -1.26
CA GLY A 32 -1.48 2.04 -1.28
C GLY A 32 0.00 1.89 -0.97
N PHE A 33 0.44 0.66 -0.70
CA PHE A 33 1.86 0.40 -0.56
C PHE A 33 2.18 -0.98 -1.09
N VAL A 34 3.43 -1.15 -1.54
CA VAL A 34 3.93 -2.44 -1.99
C VAL A 34 5.20 -2.76 -1.22
N VAL A 35 5.30 -4.01 -0.79
CA VAL A 35 6.48 -4.53 -0.08
C VAL A 35 6.89 -5.84 -0.72
N ARG A 36 8.11 -6.29 -0.42
CA ARG A 36 8.59 -7.59 -0.91
C ARG A 36 8.80 -8.51 0.27
N PHE A 37 8.24 -9.70 0.15
CA PHE A 37 8.38 -10.71 1.19
C PHE A 37 8.50 -12.06 0.51
N ASP A 38 9.52 -12.82 0.90
CA ASP A 38 9.79 -14.15 0.36
C ASP A 38 9.86 -14.13 -1.17
N GLY A 39 10.53 -13.11 -1.70
CA GLY A 39 10.78 -12.97 -3.12
C GLY A 39 9.62 -12.41 -3.92
N GLN A 40 8.47 -12.16 -3.31
CA GLN A 40 7.29 -11.72 -4.01
C GLN A 40 6.81 -10.35 -3.55
N ALA A 41 6.26 -9.59 -4.49
CA ALA A 41 5.68 -8.29 -4.17
C ALA A 41 4.23 -8.48 -3.70
N HIS A 42 3.87 -7.72 -2.67
CA HIS A 42 2.51 -7.72 -2.12
C HIS A 42 2.09 -6.29 -1.91
N ALA A 43 0.85 -5.97 -2.23
CA ALA A 43 0.36 -4.60 -2.10
C ALA A 43 -0.97 -4.57 -1.36
N TYR A 44 -1.12 -3.55 -0.55
CA TYR A 44 -2.31 -3.38 0.27
C TYR A 44 -2.65 -1.90 0.38
N LEU A 45 -3.91 -1.63 0.67
CA LEU A 45 -4.32 -0.28 1.03
C LEU A 45 -3.64 0.09 2.35
N ASN A 46 -3.05 1.27 2.40
CA ASN A 46 -2.33 1.73 3.60
C ASN A 46 -3.33 2.25 4.61
N ARG A 47 -4.04 1.31 5.22
CA ARG A 47 -5.07 1.62 6.21
C ARG A 47 -5.14 0.46 7.16
N CYS A 48 -4.92 0.74 8.44
CA CYS A 48 -4.97 -0.27 9.47
C CYS A 48 -6.37 -0.89 9.53
N ALA A 49 -6.43 -2.21 9.64
CA ALA A 49 -7.72 -2.89 9.73
C ALA A 49 -8.45 -2.61 11.04
N HIS A 50 -7.71 -2.14 12.04
CA HIS A 50 -8.25 -1.81 13.35
C HIS A 50 -8.90 -0.42 13.35
N VAL A 51 -8.21 0.56 12.80
CA VAL A 51 -8.71 1.94 12.71
C VAL A 51 -8.26 2.52 11.37
N PRO A 52 -8.95 3.54 10.84
CA PRO A 52 -8.63 4.06 9.50
C PRO A 52 -7.45 5.03 9.49
N ILE A 53 -6.28 4.53 9.90
CA ILE A 53 -5.04 5.30 9.89
C ILE A 53 -3.99 4.55 9.08
N GLU A 54 -3.00 5.28 8.61
CA GLU A 54 -1.89 4.66 7.87
C GLU A 54 -1.01 3.84 8.81
N LEU A 55 -0.43 2.76 8.26
CA LEU A 55 0.38 1.84 9.05
C LEU A 55 1.76 2.40 9.35
N ASP A 56 2.34 3.14 8.40
CA ASP A 56 3.74 3.54 8.50
C ASP A 56 3.89 4.91 9.14
N TRP A 57 4.18 4.92 10.42
CA TRP A 57 4.52 6.16 11.13
C TRP A 57 5.68 6.85 10.41
N ALA A 58 6.74 6.09 10.09
CA ALA A 58 7.84 6.57 9.26
C ALA A 58 7.60 6.06 7.86
N GLN A 59 7.53 6.96 6.88
CA GLN A 59 7.16 6.58 5.52
C GLN A 59 7.99 5.43 5.00
N GLY A 60 7.32 4.40 4.52
CA GLY A 60 7.96 3.21 3.96
C GLY A 60 8.30 2.14 4.97
N GLU A 61 8.17 2.41 6.27
CA GLU A 61 8.53 1.46 7.30
C GLU A 61 7.31 0.61 7.67
N PHE A 62 7.06 -0.42 6.88
CA PHE A 62 5.88 -1.26 7.07
C PHE A 62 6.17 -2.53 7.85
N PHE A 63 7.44 -3.02 7.82
CA PHE A 63 7.79 -4.24 8.53
C PHE A 63 8.22 -3.95 9.95
N GLU A 64 7.87 -4.86 10.87
CA GLU A 64 8.41 -4.79 12.22
C GLU A 64 9.88 -5.25 12.20
N GLY A 65 10.58 -5.12 13.34
CA GLY A 65 12.03 -5.28 13.37
C GLY A 65 12.59 -6.59 12.83
N SER A 66 11.80 -7.67 12.84
CA SER A 66 12.30 -8.95 12.33
C SER A 66 12.18 -9.06 10.81
N GLY A 67 11.37 -8.20 10.19
CA GLY A 67 11.12 -8.27 8.75
C GLY A 67 10.15 -9.37 8.35
N LEU A 68 9.53 -10.03 9.32
CA LEU A 68 8.64 -11.15 9.06
C LEU A 68 7.17 -10.76 8.98
N TYR A 69 6.81 -9.62 9.55
CA TYR A 69 5.42 -9.18 9.62
C TYR A 69 5.29 -7.71 9.29
N ILE A 70 4.16 -7.36 8.67
CA ILE A 70 3.77 -5.97 8.50
C ILE A 70 3.16 -5.52 9.83
N MET A 71 3.48 -4.30 10.26
CA MET A 71 3.00 -3.80 11.54
C MET A 71 2.44 -2.40 11.40
N CYS A 72 1.30 -2.17 12.06
CA CYS A 72 0.76 -0.83 12.23
C CYS A 72 1.49 -0.18 13.40
N SER A 73 2.15 0.94 13.14
CA SER A 73 3.01 1.57 14.15
C SER A 73 2.24 2.15 15.32
N THR A 74 0.94 2.40 15.16
CA THR A 74 0.16 3.07 16.20
C THR A 74 -0.18 2.15 17.37
N HIS A 75 -0.69 0.94 17.08
CA HIS A 75 -1.12 0.02 18.14
C HIS A 75 -0.46 -1.34 18.05
N GLY A 76 0.51 -1.52 17.19
CA GLY A 76 1.24 -2.77 17.08
C GLY A 76 0.49 -3.93 16.46
N ALA A 77 -0.58 -3.65 15.71
CA ALA A 77 -1.27 -4.70 14.98
C ALA A 77 -0.31 -5.34 13.99
N ILE A 78 -0.29 -6.66 13.92
CA ILE A 78 0.67 -7.42 13.12
C ILE A 78 -0.06 -8.21 12.04
N TYR A 79 0.43 -8.11 10.81
CA TYR A 79 -0.21 -8.75 9.66
C TYR A 79 0.75 -9.66 8.93
N VAL A 80 0.23 -10.79 8.44
CA VAL A 80 1.00 -11.71 7.59
C VAL A 80 1.21 -11.03 6.23
N PRO A 81 2.46 -10.88 5.77
CA PRO A 81 2.69 -10.13 4.53
C PRO A 81 2.02 -10.74 3.29
N GLU A 82 1.92 -12.07 3.21
CA GLU A 82 1.39 -12.72 2.02
C GLU A 82 -0.13 -12.65 1.93
N THR A 83 -0.82 -12.55 3.05
CA THR A 83 -2.28 -12.60 3.07
C THR A 83 -2.94 -11.33 3.59
N GLY A 84 -2.21 -10.55 4.39
CA GLY A 84 -2.76 -9.36 5.01
C GLY A 84 -3.57 -9.64 6.27
N TYR A 85 -3.67 -10.91 6.70
CA TYR A 85 -4.43 -11.22 7.91
C TYR A 85 -3.74 -10.70 9.14
N CYS A 86 -4.54 -10.12 10.03
CA CYS A 86 -4.05 -9.69 11.34
C CYS A 86 -3.88 -10.91 12.22
N THR A 87 -2.65 -11.16 12.64
CA THR A 87 -2.31 -12.32 13.45
C THR A 87 -1.98 -11.95 14.89
N GLY A 88 -1.95 -10.65 15.21
CA GLY A 88 -1.69 -10.20 16.56
C GLY A 88 -2.13 -8.76 16.75
N GLY A 89 -2.40 -8.40 18.01
CA GLY A 89 -2.82 -7.06 18.34
C GLY A 89 -4.32 -6.86 18.25
N PRO A 90 -4.77 -5.59 18.25
CA PRO A 90 -6.19 -5.29 18.39
C PRO A 90 -7.06 -5.65 17.20
N CYS A 91 -6.46 -5.95 16.04
CA CYS A 91 -7.24 -6.25 14.85
C CYS A 91 -7.35 -7.74 14.54
N ARG A 92 -7.07 -8.60 15.52
CA ARG A 92 -7.10 -10.04 15.28
C ARG A 92 -8.41 -10.44 14.61
N GLY A 93 -8.29 -11.20 13.50
CA GLY A 93 -9.45 -11.66 12.74
C GLY A 93 -9.79 -10.78 11.56
N ALA A 94 -9.21 -9.59 11.47
CA ALA A 94 -9.40 -8.71 10.32
C ALA A 94 -8.23 -8.87 9.35
N LYS A 95 -8.27 -8.14 8.23
CA LYS A 95 -7.15 -8.18 7.29
C LYS A 95 -7.05 -6.87 6.55
N LEU A 96 -5.85 -6.61 6.03
CA LEU A 96 -5.62 -5.48 5.15
C LEU A 96 -6.31 -5.70 3.81
N ARG A 97 -6.74 -4.63 3.17
CA ARG A 97 -7.37 -4.71 1.87
C ARG A 97 -6.30 -4.86 0.80
N LYS A 98 -6.35 -5.95 0.06
CA LYS A 98 -5.37 -6.24 -0.97
C LYS A 98 -5.58 -5.36 -2.19
N ILE A 99 -4.47 -4.93 -2.79
CA ILE A 99 -4.48 -4.21 -4.06
C ILE A 99 -3.90 -5.15 -5.11
N ASN A 100 -4.56 -5.25 -6.25
CA ASN A 100 -4.10 -6.12 -7.34
C ASN A 100 -2.87 -5.50 -7.98
N ILE A 101 -1.82 -6.29 -8.11
CA ILE A 101 -0.58 -5.83 -8.74
C ILE A 101 -0.09 -6.87 -9.73
N GLN A 102 0.79 -6.43 -10.61
CA GLN A 102 1.48 -7.32 -11.53
C GLN A 102 2.92 -6.84 -11.64
N GLU A 103 3.85 -7.76 -11.46
CA GLU A 103 5.27 -7.48 -11.60
C GLU A 103 5.75 -8.11 -12.90
N LYS A 104 6.24 -7.28 -13.83
CA LYS A 104 6.71 -7.75 -15.12
C LYS A 104 7.68 -6.74 -15.70
N GLU A 105 8.61 -7.23 -16.54
CA GLU A 105 9.54 -6.35 -17.25
C GLU A 105 10.26 -5.40 -16.32
N ASN A 106 10.65 -5.92 -15.16
CA ASN A 106 11.41 -5.19 -14.14
C ASN A 106 10.65 -4.01 -13.54
N ALA A 107 9.32 -4.06 -13.56
CA ALA A 107 8.47 -3.01 -13.00
C ALA A 107 7.26 -3.61 -12.31
N ILE A 108 6.69 -2.84 -11.41
CA ILE A 108 5.48 -3.23 -10.67
C ILE A 108 4.37 -2.26 -11.02
N PHE A 109 3.20 -2.83 -11.37
CA PHE A 109 2.01 -2.07 -11.75
C PHE A 109 0.87 -2.49 -10.84
N TRP A 110 -0.09 -1.58 -10.63
CA TRP A 110 -1.30 -1.94 -9.90
C TRP A 110 -2.51 -1.72 -10.79
N MET A 111 -3.58 -2.44 -10.49
CA MET A 111 -4.82 -2.36 -11.25
C MET A 111 -5.97 -1.97 -10.35
N PRO A 112 -6.77 -0.97 -10.73
CA PRO A 112 -7.94 -0.59 -9.96
C PRO A 112 -8.98 -1.69 -9.90
N ASP A 113 -9.80 -1.68 -8.83
CA ASP A 113 -10.94 -2.57 -8.74
C ASP A 113 -12.16 -1.75 -8.31
N ASP A 114 -13.23 -2.42 -7.87
CA ASP A 114 -14.47 -1.74 -7.52
C ASP A 114 -14.32 -0.80 -6.32
N TYR A 115 -13.35 -1.08 -5.46
CA TYR A 115 -13.20 -0.34 -4.22
C TYR A 115 -12.01 0.63 -4.28
N ILE A 116 -10.87 0.17 -4.80
CA ILE A 116 -9.66 0.98 -4.87
C ILE A 116 -9.47 1.44 -6.31
N GLN A 117 -9.52 2.74 -6.50
CA GLN A 117 -9.52 3.33 -7.83
C GLN A 117 -8.38 4.31 -7.99
N MET A 118 -8.23 4.83 -9.21
CA MET A 118 -7.17 5.77 -9.52
C MET A 118 -7.27 6.99 -8.63
N PRO A 119 -6.13 7.65 -8.35
CA PRO A 119 -6.16 8.83 -7.49
C PRO A 119 -7.02 9.92 -8.09
N ILE A 120 -7.61 10.72 -7.22
CA ILE A 120 -8.44 11.84 -7.62
C ILE A 120 -7.55 12.90 -8.23
N GLU A 121 -7.89 13.37 -9.43
CA GLU A 121 -7.18 14.46 -10.06
C GLU A 121 -7.71 15.76 -9.54
N LYS A 122 -6.80 16.54 -8.99
CA LYS A 122 -7.16 17.87 -8.57
C LYS A 122 -6.83 18.82 -9.68
N ASN A 123 -7.67 19.57 -10.03
CA ASN A 123 -7.43 20.36 -11.17
C ASN A 123 -6.60 21.55 -10.98
N ILE A 124 -6.55 20.73 -11.35
CA ILE A 124 -5.95 21.05 -11.47
C ILE A 124 -5.48 21.90 -11.33
N ASP A 125 -5.46 21.53 -11.24
CA ASP A 125 -4.94 22.01 -11.07
C ASP A 125 -4.71 22.63 -11.45
N SER A 126 -4.81 22.51 -11.68
CA SER A 126 -4.53 22.94 -11.98
C SER A 126 -4.51 23.79 -12.20
N SER A 127 -4.53 23.81 -12.29
CA SER A 127 -4.43 24.45 -12.42
C SER A 127 -4.32 25.25 -12.39
N GLU A 128 -4.16 25.13 -12.28
CA GLU A 128 -3.88 25.60 -12.18
C GLU A 128 -3.45 26.16 -12.35
N LYS A 129 -3.25 26.08 -12.79
CA LYS A 129 -2.70 26.39 -13.01
C LYS A 129 -2.52 27.26 -13.38
N ASN A 130 -2.65 27.31 -13.64
CA ASN A 130 -2.39 27.93 -13.93
C ASN A 130 -2.34 28.83 -14.04
N LEU A 131 -2.25 29.10 -14.08
CA LEU A 131 -2.16 29.71 -14.06
C LEU A 131 -1.88 30.39 -14.09
N GLU A 132 -1.53 30.53 -14.19
CA GLU A 132 -1.23 30.85 -14.09
C GLU A 132 -1.01 31.29 -14.16
#